data_a3d9f80e390d77fa351b31ae5d2e3dcf
#
_entry.id   a3d9f80e390d77fa351b31ae5d2e3dcf
#
_cell.length_a   1.000
_cell.length_b   1.000
_cell.length_c   1.000
_cell.angle_alpha   90.00
_cell.angle_beta   90.00
_cell.angle_gamma   90.00
#
_symmetry.space_group_name_H-M   'P 1'
#
loop_
_entity.id
_entity.type
_entity.pdbx_description
1 polymer ?
#
loop_
_entity_poly.entity_id
_entity_poly.type
_entity_poly.pdbx_seq_one_letter_code
_entity_poly.pdbx_strand_id
1 'polypeptide(L)'
;LTQVVTAPESGVAIVRRPTRSRLVWLAIAFVVVAGLAFASISIGSRVVSWDEIVGALAGNQDGLGQGAVTKRIWRTALALLLGAALGVSGAVMQGVTRNPLADPGILGVNMGASLAVVTGIAWFGLWSFSSFIWTAILGAALTAVFVYVVGSLGRDGATPLKLALAGAATSAAAASFISAVVLPRGDIAGSVRSWQIGGVGGATIEAITTVLP
;
A
#
# COMPACT_ATOMS: atom_id res chain seq x y z
N LEU A 1 -40.04 29.06 39.94
CA LEU A 1 -38.60 28.78 40.01
C LEU A 1 -38.31 27.39 39.38
N THR A 2 -38.10 27.40 38.07
CA THR A 2 -37.77 26.17 37.30
C THR A 2 -36.27 25.98 37.37
N GLN A 3 -35.80 24.97 38.11
CA GLN A 3 -34.41 24.56 38.07
C GLN A 3 -34.11 23.93 36.72
N VAL A 4 -33.29 24.56 35.94
CA VAL A 4 -32.68 23.96 34.75
C VAL A 4 -31.65 22.91 35.26
N VAL A 5 -32.04 21.64 35.20
CA VAL A 5 -31.11 20.53 35.41
C VAL A 5 -30.18 20.48 34.18
N THR A 6 -29.02 21.05 34.31
CA THR A 6 -27.92 20.86 33.32
C THR A 6 -27.53 19.40 33.36
N ALA A 7 -27.82 18.67 32.29
CA ALA A 7 -27.26 17.33 32.08
C ALA A 7 -25.72 17.41 32.14
N PRO A 8 -25.05 16.45 32.81
CA PRO A 8 -23.61 16.42 32.80
C PRO A 8 -23.13 16.23 31.36
N GLU A 9 -22.26 17.13 30.90
CA GLU A 9 -21.53 16.92 29.66
C GLU A 9 -20.84 15.57 29.74
N SER A 10 -21.34 14.59 28.99
CA SER A 10 -20.70 13.32 28.81
C SER A 10 -19.42 13.51 28.00
N GLY A 11 -18.42 14.06 28.63
CA GLY A 11 -17.08 14.09 28.11
C GLY A 11 -16.67 12.64 27.87
N VAL A 12 -16.56 12.24 26.60
CA VAL A 12 -16.00 10.94 26.22
C VAL A 12 -14.60 10.90 26.82
N ALA A 13 -14.47 10.20 27.94
CA ALA A 13 -13.19 10.01 28.58
C ALA A 13 -12.30 9.23 27.61
N ILE A 14 -11.32 9.91 27.03
CA ILE A 14 -10.31 9.26 26.17
C ILE A 14 -9.47 8.39 27.10
N VAL A 15 -9.87 7.13 27.28
CA VAL A 15 -9.12 6.13 28.04
C VAL A 15 -7.83 5.83 27.27
N ARG A 16 -6.79 6.59 27.56
CA ARG A 16 -5.45 6.31 27.03
C ARG A 16 -4.95 5.02 27.71
N ARG A 17 -4.78 3.97 26.93
CA ARG A 17 -4.13 2.74 27.43
C ARG A 17 -2.77 3.08 28.05
N PRO A 18 -2.41 2.51 29.20
CA PRO A 18 -1.14 2.80 29.86
C PRO A 18 0.03 2.47 28.92
N THR A 19 1.08 3.26 29.00
CA THR A 19 2.29 3.12 28.14
C THR A 19 2.84 1.70 28.15
N ARG A 20 2.81 1.03 29.32
CA ARG A 20 3.24 -0.35 29.47
C ARG A 20 2.46 -1.31 28.58
N SER A 21 1.15 -1.18 28.51
CA SER A 21 0.31 -2.02 27.63
C SER A 21 0.66 -1.79 26.16
N ARG A 22 0.93 -0.54 25.74
CA ARG A 22 1.32 -0.23 24.37
C ARG A 22 2.66 -0.85 24.01
N LEU A 23 3.65 -0.77 24.91
CA LEU A 23 4.97 -1.37 24.72
C LEU A 23 4.88 -2.90 24.60
N VAL A 24 4.03 -3.55 25.41
CA VAL A 24 3.81 -5.00 25.34
C VAL A 24 3.22 -5.38 23.97
N TRP A 25 2.19 -4.68 23.51
CA TRP A 25 1.60 -4.95 22.19
C TRP A 25 2.56 -4.70 21.02
N LEU A 26 3.39 -3.65 21.10
CA LEU A 26 4.45 -3.40 20.12
C LEU A 26 5.51 -4.50 20.12
N ALA A 27 5.93 -4.97 21.32
CA ALA A 27 6.87 -6.08 21.42
C ALA A 27 6.28 -7.38 20.82
N ILE A 28 5.02 -7.68 21.13
CA ILE A 28 4.32 -8.85 20.54
C ILE A 28 4.27 -8.72 19.02
N ALA A 29 3.86 -7.55 18.50
CA ALA A 29 3.80 -7.32 17.07
C ALA A 29 5.17 -7.48 16.40
N PHE A 30 6.22 -6.95 17.01
CA PHE A 30 7.60 -7.10 16.52
C PHE A 30 8.03 -8.58 16.49
N VAL A 31 7.77 -9.34 17.56
CA VAL A 31 8.11 -10.78 17.62
C VAL A 31 7.35 -11.56 16.54
N VAL A 32 6.06 -11.26 16.35
CA VAL A 32 5.24 -11.91 15.31
C VAL A 32 5.79 -11.59 13.91
N VAL A 33 6.09 -10.33 13.64
CA VAL A 33 6.65 -9.90 12.34
C VAL A 33 8.02 -10.54 12.09
N ALA A 34 8.89 -10.57 13.10
CA ALA A 34 10.20 -11.23 13.00
C ALA A 34 10.05 -12.73 12.76
N GLY A 35 9.14 -13.40 13.45
CA GLY A 35 8.84 -14.82 13.24
C GLY A 35 8.30 -15.11 11.84
N LEU A 36 7.39 -14.27 11.34
CA LEU A 36 6.87 -14.38 9.98
C LEU A 36 7.95 -14.12 8.92
N ALA A 37 8.83 -13.14 9.14
CA ALA A 37 9.96 -12.86 8.25
C ALA A 37 10.92 -14.04 8.20
N PHE A 38 11.25 -14.62 9.36
CA PHE A 38 12.06 -15.83 9.46
C PHE A 38 11.41 -17.01 8.73
N ALA A 39 10.12 -17.26 8.96
CA ALA A 39 9.38 -18.30 8.27
C ALA A 39 9.34 -18.08 6.74
N SER A 40 9.16 -16.84 6.30
CA SER A 40 9.18 -16.46 4.87
C SER A 40 10.51 -16.77 4.18
N ILE A 41 11.63 -16.62 4.89
CA ILE A 41 12.97 -16.92 4.36
C ILE A 41 13.20 -18.44 4.36
N SER A 42 12.80 -19.13 5.42
CA SER A 42 13.06 -20.56 5.61
C SER A 42 12.14 -21.43 4.77
N ILE A 43 10.85 -21.08 4.66
CA ILE A 43 9.82 -21.89 4.01
C ILE A 43 9.58 -21.38 2.58
N GLY A 44 9.56 -22.28 1.60
CA GLY A 44 9.26 -21.96 0.21
C GLY A 44 9.13 -23.19 -0.67
N SER A 45 8.94 -22.99 -1.98
CA SER A 45 8.77 -24.07 -2.97
C SER A 45 9.95 -25.03 -3.06
N ARG A 46 11.15 -24.58 -2.69
CA ARG A 46 12.34 -25.41 -2.56
C ARG A 46 12.68 -25.58 -1.08
N VAL A 47 12.93 -26.81 -0.65
CA VAL A 47 13.50 -27.11 0.67
C VAL A 47 14.96 -26.64 0.65
N VAL A 48 15.34 -25.85 1.65
CA VAL A 48 16.71 -25.35 1.83
C VAL A 48 17.27 -25.84 3.16
N SER A 49 18.55 -26.17 3.18
CA SER A 49 19.26 -26.56 4.40
C SER A 49 19.69 -25.36 5.22
N TRP A 50 19.99 -25.58 6.50
CA TRP A 50 20.52 -24.53 7.36
C TRP A 50 21.83 -23.93 6.83
N ASP A 51 22.71 -24.76 6.25
CA ASP A 51 23.98 -24.30 5.66
C ASP A 51 23.75 -23.38 4.46
N GLU A 52 22.73 -23.66 3.65
CA GLU A 52 22.34 -22.80 2.53
C GLU A 52 21.79 -21.45 3.02
N ILE A 53 21.02 -21.44 4.12
CA ILE A 53 20.51 -20.20 4.72
C ILE A 53 21.67 -19.36 5.29
N VAL A 54 22.54 -19.97 6.07
CA VAL A 54 23.70 -19.28 6.65
C VAL A 54 24.66 -18.81 5.56
N GLY A 55 24.92 -19.62 4.54
CA GLY A 55 25.73 -19.24 3.39
C GLY A 55 25.18 -18.06 2.62
N ALA A 56 23.86 -18.03 2.38
CA ALA A 56 23.21 -16.89 1.72
C ALA A 56 23.27 -15.60 2.56
N LEU A 57 23.11 -15.69 3.88
CA LEU A 57 23.27 -14.55 4.79
C LEU A 57 24.73 -14.06 4.86
N ALA A 58 25.71 -14.94 4.66
CA ALA A 58 27.13 -14.58 4.52
C ALA A 58 27.51 -14.03 3.13
N GLY A 59 26.54 -13.92 2.20
CA GLY A 59 26.75 -13.38 0.87
C GLY A 59 27.17 -14.40 -0.20
N ASN A 60 27.21 -15.69 0.13
CA ASN A 60 27.51 -16.74 -0.85
C ASN A 60 26.28 -16.98 -1.74
N GLN A 61 26.53 -17.03 -3.07
CA GLN A 61 25.47 -17.23 -4.07
C GLN A 61 25.75 -18.41 -5.00
N ASP A 62 26.75 -19.22 -4.69
CA ASP A 62 27.32 -20.25 -5.58
C ASP A 62 26.43 -21.48 -5.74
N GLY A 63 25.35 -21.61 -4.94
CA GLY A 63 24.43 -22.73 -4.97
C GLY A 63 22.99 -22.32 -5.30
N LEU A 64 22.24 -23.27 -5.93
CA LEU A 64 20.81 -23.08 -6.23
C LEU A 64 19.97 -22.81 -4.96
N GLY A 65 20.36 -23.39 -3.83
CA GLY A 65 19.70 -23.17 -2.53
C GLY A 65 19.95 -21.76 -2.00
N GLN A 66 21.21 -21.32 -2.01
CA GLN A 66 21.61 -19.97 -1.58
C GLN A 66 20.96 -18.88 -2.44
N GLY A 67 20.92 -19.06 -3.77
CA GLY A 67 20.20 -18.16 -4.68
C GLY A 67 18.70 -18.11 -4.40
N ALA A 68 18.07 -19.21 -4.00
CA ALA A 68 16.67 -19.24 -3.60
C ALA A 68 16.43 -18.47 -2.29
N VAL A 69 17.30 -18.63 -1.31
CA VAL A 69 17.25 -17.88 -0.03
C VAL A 69 17.46 -16.40 -0.26
N THR A 70 18.44 -16.00 -1.06
CA THR A 70 18.68 -14.59 -1.40
C THR A 70 17.45 -13.92 -2.00
N LYS A 71 16.77 -14.57 -2.95
CA LYS A 71 15.50 -14.07 -3.50
C LYS A 71 14.41 -13.92 -2.43
N ARG A 72 14.35 -14.86 -1.48
CA ARG A 72 13.38 -14.79 -0.37
C ARG A 72 13.68 -13.63 0.58
N ILE A 73 14.96 -13.35 0.86
CA ILE A 73 15.40 -12.22 1.67
C ILE A 73 14.92 -10.91 1.05
N TRP A 74 15.20 -10.68 -0.23
CA TRP A 74 14.78 -9.45 -0.91
C TRP A 74 13.25 -9.31 -0.97
N ARG A 75 12.54 -10.41 -1.24
CA ARG A 75 11.09 -10.43 -1.23
C ARG A 75 10.52 -10.08 0.15
N THR A 76 11.09 -10.63 1.22
CA THR A 76 10.66 -10.37 2.59
C THR A 76 10.99 -8.93 2.99
N ALA A 77 12.16 -8.41 2.63
CA ALA A 77 12.54 -7.02 2.87
C ALA A 77 11.57 -6.04 2.18
N LEU A 78 11.25 -6.29 0.90
CA LEU A 78 10.29 -5.48 0.17
C LEU A 78 8.89 -5.56 0.77
N ALA A 79 8.44 -6.74 1.19
CA ALA A 79 7.14 -6.92 1.85
C ALA A 79 7.05 -6.16 3.17
N LEU A 80 8.12 -6.15 3.97
CA LEU A 80 8.20 -5.38 5.22
C LEU A 80 8.16 -3.87 4.95
N LEU A 81 8.90 -3.40 3.94
CA LEU A 81 8.92 -1.99 3.53
C LEU A 81 7.53 -1.52 3.08
N LEU A 82 6.89 -2.29 2.18
CA LEU A 82 5.55 -1.97 1.69
C LEU A 82 4.51 -2.02 2.81
N GLY A 83 4.59 -3.02 3.70
CA GLY A 83 3.72 -3.12 4.87
C GLY A 83 3.86 -1.94 5.81
N ALA A 84 5.08 -1.48 6.06
CA ALA A 84 5.34 -0.28 6.85
C ALA A 84 4.78 0.98 6.19
N ALA A 85 4.99 1.17 4.88
CA ALA A 85 4.47 2.30 4.13
C ALA A 85 2.93 2.34 4.14
N LEU A 86 2.28 1.19 3.91
CA LEU A 86 0.82 1.07 3.99
C LEU A 86 0.29 1.35 5.41
N GLY A 87 1.00 0.86 6.45
CA GLY A 87 0.65 1.13 7.84
C GLY A 87 0.70 2.61 8.19
N VAL A 88 1.77 3.31 7.76
CA VAL A 88 1.90 4.77 7.95
C VAL A 88 0.81 5.51 7.18
N SER A 89 0.58 5.16 5.92
CA SER A 89 -0.46 5.77 5.09
C SER A 89 -1.86 5.61 5.71
N GLY A 90 -2.19 4.40 6.19
CA GLY A 90 -3.43 4.13 6.90
C GLY A 90 -3.56 4.95 8.19
N ALA A 91 -2.50 5.03 9.00
CA ALA A 91 -2.51 5.81 10.23
C ALA A 91 -2.71 7.32 9.96
N VAL A 92 -2.08 7.86 8.91
CA VAL A 92 -2.27 9.26 8.49
C VAL A 92 -3.71 9.49 8.06
N MET A 93 -4.29 8.61 7.21
CA MET A 93 -5.68 8.73 6.77
C MET A 93 -6.67 8.69 7.94
N GLN A 94 -6.49 7.76 8.87
CA GLN A 94 -7.32 7.67 10.07
C GLN A 94 -7.21 8.92 10.94
N GLY A 95 -6.00 9.49 11.07
CA GLY A 95 -5.77 10.72 11.82
C GLY A 95 -6.42 11.94 11.17
N VAL A 96 -6.28 12.10 9.85
CA VAL A 96 -6.84 13.24 9.10
C VAL A 96 -8.38 13.18 9.07
N THR A 97 -8.94 12.01 8.81
CA THR A 97 -10.39 11.84 8.70
C THR A 97 -11.08 11.67 10.06
N ARG A 98 -10.30 11.49 11.14
CA ARG A 98 -10.78 11.13 12.49
C ARG A 98 -11.73 9.93 12.47
N ASN A 99 -11.49 9.00 11.56
CA ASN A 99 -12.28 7.80 11.36
C ASN A 99 -11.37 6.57 11.38
N PRO A 100 -11.53 5.63 12.32
CA PRO A 100 -10.70 4.43 12.41
C PRO A 100 -10.89 3.45 11.23
N LEU A 101 -11.93 3.62 10.43
CA LEU A 101 -12.22 2.81 9.23
C LEU A 101 -11.70 3.45 7.94
N ALA A 102 -11.02 4.60 8.03
CA ALA A 102 -10.50 5.27 6.84
C ALA A 102 -9.33 4.49 6.22
N ASP A 103 -9.39 4.35 4.91
CA ASP A 103 -8.39 3.72 4.07
C ASP A 103 -7.99 4.66 2.92
N PRO A 104 -6.69 4.77 2.56
CA PRO A 104 -6.26 5.61 1.44
C PRO A 104 -6.93 5.27 0.11
N GLY A 105 -7.30 4.01 -0.10
CA GLY A 105 -7.98 3.54 -1.31
C GLY A 105 -9.36 4.17 -1.53
N ILE A 106 -10.02 4.63 -0.45
CA ILE A 106 -11.32 5.32 -0.54
C ILE A 106 -11.24 6.57 -1.41
N LEU A 107 -10.08 7.23 -1.47
CA LEU A 107 -9.86 8.39 -2.34
C LEU A 107 -9.63 8.01 -3.82
N GLY A 108 -9.74 6.75 -4.20
CA GLY A 108 -9.55 6.31 -5.57
C GLY A 108 -8.09 6.36 -6.07
N VAL A 109 -7.12 6.55 -5.18
CA VAL A 109 -5.70 6.72 -5.54
C VAL A 109 -5.14 5.51 -6.29
N ASN A 110 -5.57 4.29 -5.95
CA ASN A 110 -5.14 3.07 -6.63
C ASN A 110 -5.60 3.02 -8.09
N MET A 111 -6.85 3.42 -8.36
CA MET A 111 -7.38 3.50 -9.72
C MET A 111 -6.75 4.64 -10.51
N GLY A 112 -6.43 5.76 -9.85
CA GLY A 112 -5.68 6.86 -10.46
C GLY A 112 -4.26 6.47 -10.85
N ALA A 113 -3.56 5.75 -9.97
CA ALA A 113 -2.26 5.17 -10.28
C ALA A 113 -2.34 4.22 -11.48
N SER A 114 -3.32 3.31 -11.47
CA SER A 114 -3.57 2.37 -12.56
C SER A 114 -3.88 3.07 -13.88
N LEU A 115 -4.72 4.09 -13.85
CA LEU A 115 -5.07 4.90 -15.01
C LEU A 115 -3.84 5.56 -15.63
N ALA A 116 -2.99 6.18 -14.80
CA ALA A 116 -1.77 6.84 -15.28
C ALA A 116 -0.79 5.83 -15.89
N VAL A 117 -0.55 4.69 -15.25
CA VAL A 117 0.35 3.65 -15.77
C VAL A 117 -0.18 3.05 -17.06
N VAL A 118 -1.47 2.71 -17.13
CA VAL A 118 -2.09 2.18 -18.37
C VAL A 118 -1.99 3.19 -19.51
N THR A 119 -2.26 4.46 -19.22
CA THR A 119 -2.08 5.55 -20.20
C THR A 119 -0.62 5.65 -20.64
N GLY A 120 0.32 5.57 -19.70
CA GLY A 120 1.75 5.57 -19.97
C GLY A 120 2.21 4.42 -20.86
N ILE A 121 1.75 3.19 -20.59
CA ILE A 121 2.03 2.02 -21.44
C ILE A 121 1.39 2.18 -22.83
N ALA A 122 0.13 2.61 -22.88
CA ALA A 122 -0.66 2.63 -24.12
C ALA A 122 -0.19 3.66 -25.15
N TRP A 123 0.24 4.85 -24.70
CA TRP A 123 0.53 5.97 -25.59
C TRP A 123 1.95 6.51 -25.48
N PHE A 124 2.65 6.27 -24.36
CA PHE A 124 4.00 6.83 -24.13
C PHE A 124 5.09 5.76 -24.12
N GLY A 125 4.74 4.49 -24.33
CA GLY A 125 5.72 3.39 -24.39
C GLY A 125 6.53 3.23 -23.12
N LEU A 126 5.92 3.39 -21.95
CA LEU A 126 6.59 3.19 -20.68
C LEU A 126 6.77 1.70 -20.42
N TRP A 127 8.03 1.24 -20.30
CA TRP A 127 8.36 -0.17 -20.07
C TRP A 127 9.31 -0.40 -18.91
N SER A 128 9.85 0.66 -18.30
CA SER A 128 10.78 0.52 -17.19
C SER A 128 10.08 0.52 -15.84
N PHE A 129 10.63 -0.23 -14.88
CA PHE A 129 10.13 -0.30 -13.52
C PHE A 129 10.08 1.07 -12.83
N SER A 130 11.15 1.87 -12.99
CA SER A 130 11.20 3.23 -12.46
C SER A 130 10.11 4.15 -13.06
N SER A 131 9.88 4.06 -14.38
CA SER A 131 8.83 4.84 -15.04
C SER A 131 7.44 4.49 -14.49
N PHE A 132 7.17 3.21 -14.22
CA PHE A 132 5.89 2.79 -13.63
C PHE A 132 5.69 3.38 -12.24
N ILE A 133 6.73 3.38 -11.38
CA ILE A 133 6.63 3.91 -10.01
C ILE A 133 6.29 5.40 -10.05
N TRP A 134 7.08 6.21 -10.76
CA TRP A 134 6.86 7.65 -10.81
C TRP A 134 5.52 8.03 -11.46
N THR A 135 5.13 7.32 -12.52
CA THR A 135 3.84 7.53 -13.16
C THR A 135 2.68 7.15 -12.24
N ALA A 136 2.81 6.05 -11.49
CA ALA A 136 1.82 5.62 -10.50
C ALA A 136 1.68 6.63 -9.35
N ILE A 137 2.81 7.11 -8.80
CA ILE A 137 2.81 8.13 -7.75
C ILE A 137 2.14 9.43 -8.25
N LEU A 138 2.49 9.88 -9.45
CA LEU A 138 1.89 11.07 -10.04
C LEU A 138 0.38 10.88 -10.26
N GLY A 139 -0.04 9.74 -10.81
CA GLY A 139 -1.45 9.42 -11.00
C GLY A 139 -2.23 9.35 -9.70
N ALA A 140 -1.65 8.72 -8.67
CA ALA A 140 -2.23 8.68 -7.33
C ALA A 140 -2.40 10.08 -6.72
N ALA A 141 -1.36 10.91 -6.80
CA ALA A 141 -1.37 12.27 -6.28
C ALA A 141 -2.40 13.17 -7.00
N LEU A 142 -2.42 13.13 -8.33
CA LEU A 142 -3.39 13.89 -9.14
C LEU A 142 -4.82 13.47 -8.83
N THR A 143 -5.07 12.17 -8.67
CA THR A 143 -6.39 11.65 -8.33
C THR A 143 -6.80 12.06 -6.92
N ALA A 144 -5.89 12.01 -5.94
CA ALA A 144 -6.17 12.48 -4.59
C ALA A 144 -6.57 13.96 -4.57
N VAL A 145 -5.82 14.81 -5.27
CA VAL A 145 -6.15 16.24 -5.42
C VAL A 145 -7.49 16.43 -6.10
N PHE A 146 -7.73 15.73 -7.22
CA PHE A 146 -8.99 15.79 -7.95
C PHE A 146 -10.20 15.43 -7.07
N VAL A 147 -10.11 14.29 -6.37
CA VAL A 147 -11.17 13.82 -5.47
C VAL A 147 -11.38 14.78 -4.31
N TYR A 148 -10.29 15.37 -3.76
CA TYR A 148 -10.40 16.38 -2.73
C TYR A 148 -11.10 17.64 -3.22
N VAL A 149 -10.73 18.15 -4.40
CA VAL A 149 -11.36 19.32 -5.02
C VAL A 149 -12.86 19.06 -5.26
N VAL A 150 -13.20 17.93 -5.90
CA VAL A 150 -14.59 17.57 -6.19
C VAL A 150 -15.38 17.37 -4.88
N GLY A 151 -14.81 16.66 -3.90
CA GLY A 151 -15.46 16.42 -2.61
C GLY A 151 -15.61 17.68 -1.74
N SER A 152 -14.83 18.74 -2.01
CA SER A 152 -14.94 20.02 -1.30
C SER A 152 -15.93 20.98 -1.94
N LEU A 153 -16.47 20.68 -3.12
CA LEU A 153 -17.46 21.53 -3.79
C LEU A 153 -18.78 21.59 -3.01
N GLY A 154 -19.40 22.76 -3.03
CA GLY A 154 -20.68 23.04 -2.37
C GLY A 154 -20.54 23.50 -0.91
N ARG A 155 -21.69 23.53 -0.21
CA ARG A 155 -21.77 23.92 1.20
C ARG A 155 -21.14 22.84 2.08
N ASP A 156 -20.60 23.19 3.23
CA ASP A 156 -20.00 22.32 4.26
C ASP A 156 -18.59 21.75 3.94
N GLY A 157 -17.97 22.11 2.80
CA GLY A 157 -16.61 21.68 2.46
C GLY A 157 -16.44 20.17 2.25
N ALA A 158 -15.20 19.67 2.40
CA ALA A 158 -14.85 18.28 2.24
C ALA A 158 -15.27 17.45 3.47
N THR A 159 -16.37 16.70 3.37
CA THR A 159 -16.76 15.73 4.41
C THR A 159 -16.27 14.32 4.03
N PRO A 160 -16.04 13.42 5.00
CA PRO A 160 -15.63 12.04 4.72
C PRO A 160 -16.55 11.31 3.74
N LEU A 161 -17.87 11.54 3.85
CA LEU A 161 -18.86 10.95 2.94
C LEU A 161 -18.71 11.48 1.51
N LYS A 162 -18.53 12.80 1.32
CA LYS A 162 -18.34 13.40 -0.01
C LYS A 162 -17.05 12.90 -0.66
N LEU A 163 -15.96 12.79 0.14
CA LEU A 163 -14.69 12.26 -0.35
C LEU A 163 -14.82 10.80 -0.78
N ALA A 164 -15.52 9.98 0.02
CA ALA A 164 -15.75 8.58 -0.32
C ALA A 164 -16.58 8.41 -1.61
N LEU A 165 -17.66 9.19 -1.75
CA LEU A 165 -18.50 9.16 -2.96
C LEU A 165 -17.73 9.65 -4.20
N ALA A 166 -16.99 10.76 -4.09
CA ALA A 166 -16.15 11.28 -5.18
C ALA A 166 -15.07 10.28 -5.57
N GLY A 167 -14.41 9.65 -4.59
CA GLY A 167 -13.40 8.61 -4.82
C GLY A 167 -13.97 7.37 -5.50
N ALA A 168 -15.16 6.90 -5.05
CA ALA A 168 -15.83 5.77 -5.67
C ALA A 168 -16.24 6.05 -7.13
N ALA A 169 -16.82 7.22 -7.39
CA ALA A 169 -17.20 7.64 -8.73
C ALA A 169 -15.97 7.76 -9.65
N THR A 170 -14.89 8.39 -9.15
CA THR A 170 -13.61 8.50 -9.87
C THR A 170 -13.00 7.14 -10.16
N SER A 171 -13.02 6.22 -9.19
CA SER A 171 -12.53 4.85 -9.36
C SER A 171 -13.31 4.10 -10.43
N ALA A 172 -14.65 4.21 -10.43
CA ALA A 172 -15.50 3.58 -11.44
C ALA A 172 -15.23 4.12 -12.85
N ALA A 173 -15.10 5.45 -12.97
CA ALA A 173 -14.76 6.08 -14.25
C ALA A 173 -13.38 5.66 -14.75
N ALA A 174 -12.36 5.65 -13.86
CA ALA A 174 -11.01 5.19 -14.20
C ALA A 174 -11.00 3.70 -14.62
N ALA A 175 -11.69 2.83 -13.89
CA ALA A 175 -11.81 1.42 -14.23
C ALA A 175 -12.46 1.19 -15.60
N SER A 176 -13.51 1.95 -15.91
CA SER A 176 -14.18 1.90 -17.22
C SER A 176 -13.24 2.34 -18.34
N PHE A 177 -12.50 3.43 -18.14
CA PHE A 177 -11.51 3.89 -19.11
C PHE A 177 -10.39 2.87 -19.33
N ILE A 178 -9.81 2.35 -18.24
CA ILE A 178 -8.77 1.29 -18.30
C ILE A 178 -9.28 0.10 -19.10
N SER A 179 -10.51 -0.36 -18.84
CA SER A 179 -11.11 -1.48 -19.56
C SER A 179 -11.29 -1.16 -21.05
N ALA A 180 -11.75 0.04 -21.41
CA ALA A 180 -11.92 0.47 -22.77
C ALA A 180 -10.58 0.53 -23.55
N VAL A 181 -9.49 0.88 -22.87
CA VAL A 181 -8.15 0.93 -23.47
C VAL A 181 -7.55 -0.47 -23.61
N VAL A 182 -7.67 -1.31 -22.59
CA VAL A 182 -6.98 -2.61 -22.53
C VAL A 182 -7.71 -3.68 -23.34
N LEU A 183 -9.06 -3.64 -23.40
CA LEU A 183 -9.86 -4.68 -24.02
C LEU A 183 -9.51 -4.90 -25.52
N PRO A 184 -9.38 -3.85 -26.36
CA PRO A 184 -9.00 -4.01 -27.76
C PRO A 184 -7.49 -4.20 -27.98
N ARG A 185 -6.66 -4.02 -26.96
CA ARG A 185 -5.20 -3.99 -27.03
C ARG A 185 -4.59 -5.24 -26.39
N GLY A 186 -4.62 -6.37 -27.11
CA GLY A 186 -4.00 -7.62 -26.65
C GLY A 186 -2.48 -7.53 -26.46
N ASP A 187 -1.82 -6.60 -27.14
CA ASP A 187 -0.39 -6.31 -27.07
C ASP A 187 0.05 -5.84 -25.67
N ILE A 188 -0.78 -5.03 -25.01
CA ILE A 188 -0.47 -4.47 -23.67
C ILE A 188 -1.23 -5.16 -22.53
N ALA A 189 -2.28 -5.91 -22.83
CA ALA A 189 -3.17 -6.49 -21.84
C ALA A 189 -2.44 -7.36 -20.80
N GLY A 190 -1.45 -8.14 -21.24
CA GLY A 190 -0.62 -8.97 -20.36
C GLY A 190 0.20 -8.14 -19.37
N SER A 191 0.88 -7.10 -19.85
CA SER A 191 1.71 -6.20 -19.03
C SER A 191 0.87 -5.43 -18.02
N VAL A 192 -0.27 -4.88 -18.44
CA VAL A 192 -1.20 -4.16 -17.58
C VAL A 192 -1.75 -5.09 -16.49
N ARG A 193 -2.17 -6.29 -16.85
CA ARG A 193 -2.69 -7.27 -15.88
C ARG A 193 -1.62 -7.68 -14.87
N SER A 194 -0.39 -7.98 -15.33
CA SER A 194 0.72 -8.34 -14.46
C SER A 194 1.03 -7.21 -13.46
N TRP A 195 1.01 -5.96 -13.93
CA TRP A 195 1.22 -4.80 -13.07
C TRP A 195 0.07 -4.60 -12.07
N GLN A 196 -1.19 -4.71 -12.50
CA GLN A 196 -2.37 -4.54 -11.63
C GLN A 196 -2.49 -5.62 -10.53
N ILE A 197 -2.12 -6.86 -10.84
CA ILE A 197 -2.07 -7.94 -9.84
C ILE A 197 -1.05 -7.60 -8.77
N GLY A 198 0.05 -6.96 -9.15
CA GLY A 198 1.14 -6.63 -8.26
C GLY A 198 1.85 -7.87 -7.72
N GLY A 199 2.75 -7.66 -6.81
CA GLY A 199 3.42 -8.74 -6.08
C GLY A 199 4.88 -8.44 -5.76
N VAL A 200 5.37 -9.11 -4.74
CA VAL A 200 6.77 -8.99 -4.28
C VAL A 200 7.67 -10.08 -4.86
N GLY A 201 7.15 -10.92 -5.78
CA GLY A 201 7.87 -12.06 -6.35
C GLY A 201 9.10 -11.68 -7.18
N GLY A 202 9.09 -10.51 -7.81
CA GLY A 202 10.20 -9.95 -8.60
C GLY A 202 11.12 -9.01 -7.81
N ALA A 203 11.12 -9.08 -6.47
CA ALA A 203 11.95 -8.22 -5.64
C ALA A 203 13.44 -8.42 -5.92
N THR A 204 14.12 -7.30 -6.24
CA THR A 204 15.57 -7.21 -6.39
C THR A 204 16.07 -6.07 -5.51
N ILE A 205 17.37 -6.03 -5.24
CA ILE A 205 17.97 -4.92 -4.51
C ILE A 205 17.76 -3.59 -5.27
N GLU A 206 17.81 -3.62 -6.59
CA GLU A 206 17.58 -2.46 -7.45
C GLU A 206 16.13 -1.94 -7.30
N ALA A 207 15.14 -2.84 -7.26
CA ALA A 207 13.76 -2.46 -7.01
C ALA A 207 13.57 -1.79 -5.64
N ILE A 208 14.23 -2.33 -4.60
CA ILE A 208 14.16 -1.76 -3.25
C ILE A 208 14.81 -0.38 -3.20
N THR A 209 16.00 -0.21 -3.77
CA THR A 209 16.69 1.09 -3.79
C THR A 209 15.96 2.16 -4.61
N THR A 210 15.20 1.75 -5.62
CA THR A 210 14.37 2.68 -6.42
C THR A 210 13.14 3.18 -5.64
N VAL A 211 12.63 2.38 -4.69
CA VAL A 211 11.42 2.71 -3.90
C VAL A 211 11.75 3.44 -2.61
N LEU A 212 12.99 3.31 -2.09
CA LEU A 212 13.40 3.90 -0.79
C LEU A 212 13.41 5.43 -0.71
N PRO A 213 13.70 6.22 -1.76
CA PRO A 213 13.59 7.68 -1.69
C PRO A 213 12.16 8.16 -1.73
#